data_238424d5f76b255d89a5792851945599
#
_entry.id   238424d5f76b255d89a5792851945599
#
_cell.length_a   1.000
_cell.length_b   1.000
_cell.length_c   1.000
_cell.angle_alpha   90.00
_cell.angle_beta   90.00
_cell.angle_gamma   90.00
#
_symmetry.space_group_name_H-M   'P 1'
#
loop_
_entity.id
_entity.type
_entity.pdbx_description
1 polymer ?
#
loop_
_entity_poly.entity_id
_entity_poly.type
_entity_poly.pdbx_seq_one_letter_code
_entity_poly.pdbx_strand_id
1 'polypeptide(L)'
;MKSSVKEIETIIGTAMGSGFYAGRIMVGEQAYAIVVAPKDEGEHEDTEWIADYKDVPNSKSYFDGLANTNAMAEAGSELAQWARALTIGGNDDWYLPSQDELEIIYRNLKPTTRQNSCYARSGINLSAIEPTRPYTPEFPVQTQAELFKEGGSEAFETEYYWSSTQHASVAGYAWTQDFLNGNQSYWDKYDDIRARAVRRLPI
;
A
#
# COMPACT_ATOMS: atom_id res chain seq x y z
N MET A 1 -24.38 7.90 28.69
CA MET A 1 -23.53 6.70 28.82
C MET A 1 -22.64 6.67 27.59
N LYS A 2 -21.34 6.95 27.75
CA LYS A 2 -20.39 6.78 26.64
C LYS A 2 -20.12 5.29 26.51
N SER A 3 -20.55 4.67 25.43
CA SER A 3 -20.19 3.31 25.06
C SER A 3 -18.68 3.28 24.88
N SER A 4 -17.97 2.55 25.75
CA SER A 4 -16.55 2.28 25.52
C SER A 4 -16.45 1.33 24.33
N VAL A 5 -16.05 1.86 23.18
CA VAL A 5 -15.59 1.02 22.09
C VAL A 5 -14.39 0.25 22.62
N LYS A 6 -14.55 -1.05 22.79
CA LYS A 6 -13.48 -1.95 23.22
C LYS A 6 -12.42 -1.87 22.11
N GLU A 7 -11.29 -1.24 22.42
CA GLU A 7 -10.16 -1.15 21.51
C GLU A 7 -9.68 -2.59 21.25
N ILE A 8 -10.03 -3.12 20.10
CA ILE A 8 -9.51 -4.43 19.68
C ILE A 8 -8.05 -4.17 19.33
N GLU A 9 -7.13 -4.62 20.18
CA GLU A 9 -5.71 -4.69 19.83
C GLU A 9 -5.57 -5.58 18.59
N THR A 10 -5.50 -4.95 17.44
CA THR A 10 -5.35 -5.65 16.17
C THR A 10 -3.86 -5.85 15.93
N ILE A 11 -3.42 -7.10 15.96
CA ILE A 11 -2.01 -7.46 15.75
C ILE A 11 -1.71 -7.41 14.26
N ILE A 12 -0.64 -6.72 13.88
CA ILE A 12 -0.16 -6.63 12.50
C ILE A 12 0.05 -8.04 11.90
N GLY A 13 -0.43 -8.23 10.67
CA GLY A 13 -0.33 -9.49 9.93
C GLY A 13 -1.37 -10.53 10.33
N THR A 14 -2.33 -10.23 11.22
CA THR A 14 -3.44 -11.14 11.51
C THR A 14 -4.55 -11.02 10.47
N ALA A 15 -5.30 -12.10 10.28
CA ALA A 15 -6.41 -12.15 9.34
C ALA A 15 -7.49 -11.13 9.70
N MET A 16 -7.90 -10.33 8.71
CA MET A 16 -8.95 -9.32 8.82
C MET A 16 -9.59 -9.09 7.45
N GLY A 17 -10.92 -9.08 7.38
CA GLY A 17 -11.65 -8.63 6.19
C GLY A 17 -11.25 -9.33 4.89
N SER A 18 -10.99 -10.64 4.93
CA SER A 18 -10.52 -11.48 3.81
C SER A 18 -9.10 -11.16 3.32
N GLY A 19 -8.30 -10.56 4.19
CA GLY A 19 -6.88 -10.29 3.97
C GLY A 19 -6.17 -10.19 5.33
N PHE A 20 -5.16 -9.34 5.43
CA PHE A 20 -4.31 -9.21 6.61
C PHE A 20 -4.21 -7.76 7.06
N TYR A 21 -4.39 -7.52 8.35
CA TYR A 21 -4.27 -6.17 8.92
C TYR A 21 -2.84 -5.63 8.82
N ALA A 22 -2.70 -4.45 8.25
CA ALA A 22 -1.40 -3.83 7.98
C ALA A 22 -1.16 -2.49 8.68
N GLY A 23 -2.17 -1.90 9.32
CA GLY A 23 -2.02 -0.61 10.01
C GLY A 23 -3.23 0.29 9.84
N ARG A 24 -3.08 1.57 10.18
CA ARG A 24 -4.17 2.56 10.20
C ARG A 24 -3.78 3.83 9.45
N ILE A 25 -4.76 4.41 8.76
CA ILE A 25 -4.59 5.66 8.01
C ILE A 25 -5.75 6.60 8.25
N MET A 26 -5.49 7.90 8.18
CA MET A 26 -6.49 8.95 8.11
C MET A 26 -6.76 9.32 6.65
N VAL A 27 -8.02 9.25 6.22
CA VAL A 27 -8.45 9.72 4.88
C VAL A 27 -9.54 10.76 5.10
N GLY A 28 -9.21 12.02 4.86
CA GLY A 28 -10.06 13.12 5.29
C GLY A 28 -10.21 13.15 6.81
N GLU A 29 -11.43 13.10 7.31
CA GLU A 29 -11.76 13.07 8.74
C GLU A 29 -12.04 11.64 9.27
N GLN A 30 -11.92 10.62 8.42
CA GLN A 30 -12.23 9.24 8.77
C GLN A 30 -10.97 8.40 8.92
N ALA A 31 -10.89 7.67 10.04
CA ALA A 31 -9.86 6.68 10.29
C ALA A 31 -10.23 5.32 9.66
N TYR A 32 -9.23 4.65 9.09
CA TYR A 32 -9.39 3.33 8.48
C TYR A 32 -8.30 2.36 8.91
N ALA A 33 -8.66 1.09 9.07
CA ALA A 33 -7.74 -0.02 9.06
C ALA A 33 -7.38 -0.39 7.61
N ILE A 34 -6.11 -0.56 7.31
CA ILE A 34 -5.61 -1.05 6.03
C ILE A 34 -5.52 -2.57 6.10
N VAL A 35 -6.06 -3.23 5.09
CA VAL A 35 -6.06 -4.69 4.92
C VAL A 35 -5.38 -5.03 3.61
N VAL A 36 -4.28 -5.76 3.65
CA VAL A 36 -3.56 -6.26 2.47
C VAL A 36 -4.23 -7.54 1.97
N ALA A 37 -4.42 -7.66 0.68
CA ALA A 37 -4.96 -8.88 0.06
C ALA A 37 -4.03 -10.08 0.26
N PRO A 38 -4.55 -11.33 0.30
CA PRO A 38 -3.71 -12.52 0.22
C PRO A 38 -2.84 -12.49 -1.04
N LYS A 39 -1.60 -12.99 -0.94
CA LYS A 39 -0.64 -12.91 -2.04
C LYS A 39 -1.14 -13.62 -3.29
N ASP A 40 -1.63 -14.83 -3.13
CA ASP A 40 -2.08 -15.68 -4.24
C ASP A 40 -3.29 -15.11 -5.02
N GLU A 41 -4.10 -14.24 -4.38
CA GLU A 41 -5.33 -13.71 -4.95
C GLU A 41 -5.23 -12.23 -5.35
N GLY A 42 -4.38 -11.47 -4.68
CA GLY A 42 -4.36 -10.01 -4.78
C GLY A 42 -2.99 -9.38 -5.07
N GLU A 43 -1.98 -10.17 -5.46
CA GLU A 43 -0.72 -9.65 -6.00
C GLU A 43 -0.69 -9.80 -7.51
N HIS A 44 -0.25 -8.76 -8.20
CA HIS A 44 0.06 -8.78 -9.63
C HIS A 44 1.57 -8.71 -9.79
N GLU A 45 2.13 -9.68 -10.48
CA GLU A 45 3.53 -9.62 -10.89
C GLU A 45 3.69 -8.54 -11.97
N ASP A 46 4.85 -8.32 -12.43
CA ASP A 46 5.29 -7.32 -13.40
C ASP A 46 4.18 -6.74 -14.30
N THR A 47 3.84 -5.47 -14.09
CA THR A 47 2.75 -4.80 -14.81
C THR A 47 2.99 -3.30 -14.91
N GLU A 48 2.54 -2.70 -16.00
CA GLU A 48 2.54 -1.26 -16.21
C GLU A 48 1.51 -0.57 -15.30
N TRP A 49 1.83 0.60 -14.77
CA TRP A 49 0.88 1.45 -14.07
C TRP A 49 -0.26 1.91 -15.01
N ILE A 50 0.10 2.30 -16.23
CA ILE A 50 -0.78 2.56 -17.37
C ILE A 50 0.06 2.62 -18.65
N ALA A 51 -0.41 2.05 -19.73
CA ALA A 51 0.27 1.99 -21.03
C ALA A 51 0.35 3.34 -21.78
N ASP A 52 0.43 4.45 -21.08
CA ASP A 52 0.47 5.79 -21.68
C ASP A 52 1.12 6.81 -20.71
N TYR A 53 1.89 7.75 -21.22
CA TYR A 53 2.49 8.86 -20.45
C TYR A 53 1.52 9.97 -20.04
N LYS A 54 0.25 9.83 -20.31
CA LYS A 54 -0.74 10.87 -20.02
C LYS A 54 -0.85 11.23 -18.54
N ASP A 55 -1.21 12.46 -18.27
CA ASP A 55 -1.69 12.86 -16.96
C ASP A 55 -3.00 12.14 -16.64
N VAL A 56 -3.10 11.58 -15.45
CA VAL A 56 -4.33 10.98 -14.92
C VAL A 56 -4.84 11.90 -13.81
N PRO A 57 -5.71 12.84 -14.13
CA PRO A 57 -6.28 13.73 -13.12
C PRO A 57 -6.92 12.94 -11.98
N ASN A 58 -6.83 13.46 -10.75
CA ASN A 58 -7.39 12.85 -9.53
C ASN A 58 -6.69 11.56 -9.05
N SER A 59 -5.53 11.17 -9.62
CA SER A 59 -4.70 10.07 -9.11
C SER A 59 -3.44 10.54 -8.36
N LYS A 60 -3.47 11.75 -7.79
CA LYS A 60 -2.29 12.38 -7.14
C LYS A 60 -2.41 12.43 -5.60
N SER A 61 -3.42 11.79 -5.02
CA SER A 61 -3.57 11.71 -3.59
C SER A 61 -2.49 10.82 -2.98
N TYR A 62 -1.80 11.32 -1.94
CA TYR A 62 -0.84 10.51 -1.19
C TYR A 62 -1.52 9.55 -0.20
N PHE A 63 -2.79 9.79 0.17
CA PHE A 63 -3.48 9.08 1.24
C PHE A 63 -4.80 8.40 0.81
N ASP A 64 -5.31 8.65 -0.38
CA ASP A 64 -6.57 8.03 -0.87
C ASP A 64 -6.33 7.16 -2.10
N GLY A 65 -5.90 5.91 -1.85
CA GLY A 65 -5.63 4.95 -2.91
C GLY A 65 -6.88 4.54 -3.68
N LEU A 66 -8.03 4.49 -3.02
CA LEU A 66 -9.30 4.15 -3.70
C LEU A 66 -9.68 5.22 -4.73
N ALA A 67 -9.59 6.51 -4.38
CA ALA A 67 -9.86 7.59 -5.31
C ALA A 67 -8.87 7.57 -6.49
N ASN A 68 -7.57 7.39 -6.21
CA ASN A 68 -6.55 7.27 -7.23
C ASN A 68 -6.83 6.09 -8.18
N THR A 69 -7.11 4.89 -7.62
CA THR A 69 -7.37 3.68 -8.41
C THR A 69 -8.59 3.83 -9.31
N ASN A 70 -9.65 4.47 -8.83
CA ASN A 70 -10.83 4.75 -9.64
C ASN A 70 -10.48 5.68 -10.83
N ALA A 71 -9.72 6.76 -10.58
CA ALA A 71 -9.26 7.67 -11.64
C ALA A 71 -8.35 6.97 -12.65
N MET A 72 -7.47 6.06 -12.21
CA MET A 72 -6.64 5.23 -13.09
C MET A 72 -7.49 4.31 -13.95
N ALA A 73 -8.46 3.60 -13.36
CA ALA A 73 -9.33 2.68 -14.08
C ALA A 73 -10.17 3.40 -15.16
N GLU A 74 -10.73 4.59 -14.83
CA GLU A 74 -11.42 5.46 -15.78
C GLU A 74 -10.50 5.95 -16.91
N ALA A 75 -9.22 6.16 -16.62
CA ALA A 75 -8.21 6.53 -17.61
C ALA A 75 -7.75 5.36 -18.48
N GLY A 76 -8.16 4.13 -18.20
CA GLY A 76 -7.84 2.93 -18.97
C GLY A 76 -6.63 2.14 -18.44
N SER A 77 -6.23 2.31 -17.18
CA SER A 77 -5.20 1.47 -16.55
C SER A 77 -5.75 0.04 -16.35
N GLU A 78 -5.13 -0.94 -17.02
CA GLU A 78 -5.50 -2.35 -16.87
C GLU A 78 -5.21 -2.84 -15.45
N LEU A 79 -4.10 -2.39 -14.85
CA LEU A 79 -3.76 -2.68 -13.46
C LEU A 79 -4.83 -2.19 -12.47
N ALA A 80 -5.34 -0.97 -12.66
CA ALA A 80 -6.39 -0.44 -11.79
C ALA A 80 -7.74 -1.14 -12.01
N GLN A 81 -8.06 -1.48 -13.26
CA GLN A 81 -9.25 -2.27 -13.60
C GLN A 81 -9.18 -3.67 -12.99
N TRP A 82 -8.02 -4.34 -13.05
CA TRP A 82 -7.77 -5.60 -12.37
C TRP A 82 -8.03 -5.47 -10.86
N ALA A 83 -7.41 -4.50 -10.20
CA ALA A 83 -7.57 -4.33 -8.75
C ALA A 83 -9.04 -4.11 -8.35
N ARG A 84 -9.78 -3.33 -9.15
CA ARG A 84 -11.22 -3.06 -8.91
C ARG A 84 -12.14 -4.23 -9.25
N ALA A 85 -11.69 -5.18 -10.05
CA ALA A 85 -12.44 -6.39 -10.40
C ALA A 85 -12.23 -7.55 -9.41
N LEU A 86 -11.28 -7.42 -8.48
CA LEU A 86 -11.02 -8.46 -7.49
C LEU A 86 -12.24 -8.73 -6.60
N THR A 87 -12.52 -10.00 -6.38
CA THR A 87 -13.49 -10.47 -5.38
C THR A 87 -12.81 -11.53 -4.53
N ILE A 88 -12.39 -11.17 -3.33
CA ILE A 88 -11.65 -12.04 -2.41
C ILE A 88 -12.48 -12.24 -1.15
N GLY A 89 -12.79 -13.49 -0.83
CA GLY A 89 -13.62 -13.84 0.33
C GLY A 89 -14.99 -13.17 0.35
N GLY A 90 -15.55 -12.87 -0.84
CA GLY A 90 -16.86 -12.20 -1.01
C GLY A 90 -16.80 -10.67 -0.87
N ASN A 91 -15.63 -10.06 -0.76
CA ASN A 91 -15.44 -8.61 -0.76
C ASN A 91 -14.93 -8.15 -2.13
N ASP A 92 -15.49 -7.05 -2.66
CA ASP A 92 -15.23 -6.48 -3.99
C ASP A 92 -14.75 -5.02 -3.95
N ASP A 93 -14.30 -4.56 -2.78
CA ASP A 93 -13.86 -3.19 -2.52
C ASP A 93 -12.33 -3.03 -2.54
N TRP A 94 -11.63 -3.93 -3.24
CA TRP A 94 -10.17 -3.90 -3.40
C TRP A 94 -9.71 -2.78 -4.34
N TYR A 95 -8.50 -2.23 -4.07
CA TYR A 95 -7.89 -1.17 -4.84
C TYR A 95 -6.35 -1.16 -4.67
N LEU A 96 -5.65 -0.35 -5.45
CA LEU A 96 -4.20 -0.17 -5.34
C LEU A 96 -3.88 0.84 -4.24
N PRO A 97 -2.96 0.55 -3.30
CA PRO A 97 -2.64 1.46 -2.20
C PRO A 97 -2.09 2.79 -2.72
N SER A 98 -2.44 3.88 -2.06
CA SER A 98 -1.73 5.15 -2.22
C SER A 98 -0.30 5.06 -1.67
N GLN A 99 0.50 6.11 -1.90
CA GLN A 99 1.88 6.15 -1.41
C GLN A 99 1.97 6.03 0.11
N ASP A 100 1.10 6.73 0.85
CA ASP A 100 1.09 6.69 2.32
C ASP A 100 0.53 5.35 2.84
N GLU A 101 -0.47 4.76 2.16
CA GLU A 101 -0.95 3.41 2.50
C GLU A 101 0.15 2.37 2.30
N LEU A 102 0.88 2.43 1.19
CA LEU A 102 1.97 1.50 0.89
C LEU A 102 3.16 1.65 1.85
N GLU A 103 3.45 2.88 2.28
CA GLU A 103 4.47 3.16 3.30
C GLU A 103 4.08 2.59 4.67
N ILE A 104 2.81 2.70 5.09
CA ILE A 104 2.31 2.07 6.33
C ILE A 104 2.47 0.55 6.26
N ILE A 105 2.15 -0.05 5.10
CA ILE A 105 2.30 -1.49 4.87
C ILE A 105 3.77 -1.88 5.01
N TYR A 106 4.69 -1.18 4.34
CA TYR A 106 6.13 -1.43 4.49
C TYR A 106 6.57 -1.31 5.95
N ARG A 107 6.19 -0.24 6.64
CA ARG A 107 6.59 0.02 8.02
C ARG A 107 6.19 -1.09 8.98
N ASN A 108 5.07 -1.75 8.73
CA ASN A 108 4.51 -2.79 9.59
C ASN A 108 4.80 -4.22 9.12
N LEU A 109 4.91 -4.43 7.81
CA LEU A 109 5.07 -5.75 7.19
C LEU A 109 6.40 -5.88 6.42
N LYS A 110 7.42 -5.08 6.77
CA LYS A 110 8.77 -5.15 6.18
C LYS A 110 9.30 -6.58 6.20
N PRO A 111 9.62 -7.19 5.03
CA PRO A 111 10.03 -8.59 4.99
C PRO A 111 11.48 -8.80 5.41
N THR A 112 12.36 -7.81 5.26
CA THR A 112 13.83 -7.97 5.36
C THR A 112 14.42 -7.44 6.67
N THR A 113 15.64 -7.85 6.95
CA THR A 113 16.48 -7.28 8.03
C THR A 113 17.38 -6.13 7.55
N ARG A 114 17.27 -5.69 6.28
CA ARG A 114 18.07 -4.60 5.72
C ARG A 114 17.81 -3.29 6.44
N GLN A 115 18.80 -2.40 6.48
CA GLN A 115 18.60 -1.03 6.94
C GLN A 115 17.63 -0.30 6.02
N ASN A 116 16.85 0.65 6.60
CA ASN A 116 15.90 1.42 5.83
C ASN A 116 16.57 2.59 5.10
N SER A 117 16.11 2.86 3.91
CA SER A 117 16.45 4.09 3.18
C SER A 117 15.82 5.29 3.91
N CYS A 118 16.61 6.35 4.11
CA CYS A 118 16.13 7.63 4.61
C CYS A 118 16.36 8.73 3.56
N TYR A 119 16.38 8.36 2.29
CA TYR A 119 16.55 9.29 1.18
C TYR A 119 15.20 9.81 0.68
N ALA A 120 15.17 11.06 0.23
CA ALA A 120 14.00 11.74 -0.32
C ALA A 120 12.77 11.66 0.60
N ARG A 121 11.67 11.05 0.14
CA ARG A 121 10.42 10.93 0.88
C ARG A 121 10.37 9.69 1.80
N SER A 122 11.36 8.80 1.76
CA SER A 122 11.33 7.55 2.52
C SER A 122 11.05 7.79 4.01
N GLY A 123 10.04 7.14 4.54
CA GLY A 123 9.61 7.27 5.94
C GLY A 123 8.80 8.55 6.26
N ILE A 124 8.45 9.36 5.28
CA ILE A 124 7.56 10.51 5.47
C ILE A 124 6.13 10.06 5.24
N ASN A 125 5.32 10.09 6.30
CA ASN A 125 3.89 9.77 6.23
C ASN A 125 3.10 10.63 7.22
N LEU A 126 2.30 11.55 6.69
CA LEU A 126 1.48 12.46 7.48
C LEU A 126 0.08 11.91 7.75
N SER A 127 -0.26 10.81 7.09
CA SER A 127 -1.59 10.21 7.15
C SER A 127 -1.67 9.02 8.10
N ALA A 128 -0.52 8.49 8.56
CA ALA A 128 -0.44 7.38 9.49
C ALA A 128 -1.03 7.76 10.86
N ILE A 129 -1.82 6.85 11.45
CA ILE A 129 -2.42 7.04 12.77
C ILE A 129 -1.61 6.27 13.82
N GLU A 130 -1.39 6.89 14.99
CA GLU A 130 -0.76 6.26 16.13
C GLU A 130 -1.51 4.98 16.61
N PRO A 131 -0.82 3.94 17.10
CA PRO A 131 0.63 3.94 17.27
C PRO A 131 1.36 3.72 15.94
N THR A 132 2.26 4.64 15.57
CA THR A 132 3.17 4.46 14.47
C THR A 132 4.60 4.30 14.99
N ARG A 133 5.43 3.55 14.26
CA ARG A 133 6.82 3.33 14.63
C ARG A 133 7.69 4.46 14.09
N PRO A 134 8.74 4.88 14.82
CA PRO A 134 9.74 5.78 14.29
C PRO A 134 10.32 5.22 12.98
N TYR A 135 10.68 6.12 12.05
CA TYR A 135 11.37 5.72 10.84
C TYR A 135 12.82 6.25 10.87
N THR A 136 13.77 5.34 10.93
CA THR A 136 15.23 5.60 10.93
C THR A 136 15.90 4.51 10.08
N PRO A 137 17.23 4.58 9.83
CA PRO A 137 17.92 3.47 9.18
C PRO A 137 17.73 2.11 9.88
N GLU A 138 17.55 2.11 11.21
CA GLU A 138 17.40 0.91 12.04
C GLU A 138 15.93 0.50 12.25
N PHE A 139 14.98 1.40 12.09
CA PHE A 139 13.55 1.17 12.30
C PHE A 139 12.73 1.64 11.09
N PRO A 140 11.73 0.86 10.67
CA PRO A 140 11.25 -0.41 11.22
C PRO A 140 12.26 -1.55 11.04
N VAL A 141 12.27 -2.45 12.01
CA VAL A 141 12.94 -3.77 11.87
C VAL A 141 12.07 -4.70 11.03
N GLN A 142 12.61 -5.88 10.65
CA GLN A 142 11.80 -6.95 10.05
C GLN A 142 10.52 -7.19 10.85
N THR A 143 9.41 -7.42 10.18
CA THR A 143 8.11 -7.68 10.81
C THR A 143 8.15 -8.89 11.76
N GLN A 144 7.29 -8.88 12.78
CA GLN A 144 7.09 -10.04 13.65
C GLN A 144 6.00 -10.99 13.12
N ALA A 145 5.28 -10.59 12.07
CA ALA A 145 4.29 -11.43 11.41
C ALA A 145 5.00 -12.48 10.55
N GLU A 146 5.03 -13.73 11.02
CA GLU A 146 5.81 -14.82 10.40
C GLU A 146 5.49 -15.03 8.90
N LEU A 147 4.22 -14.91 8.52
CA LEU A 147 3.79 -15.07 7.13
C LEU A 147 4.39 -13.99 6.20
N PHE A 148 4.75 -12.82 6.74
CA PHE A 148 5.27 -11.68 5.99
C PHE A 148 6.79 -11.51 6.05
N LYS A 149 7.51 -12.36 6.80
CA LYS A 149 8.97 -12.38 6.76
C LYS A 149 9.45 -12.87 5.40
N GLU A 150 10.64 -12.46 5.00
CA GLU A 150 11.28 -12.91 3.75
C GLU A 150 11.20 -14.43 3.60
N GLY A 151 10.63 -14.91 2.49
CA GLY A 151 10.33 -16.32 2.25
C GLY A 151 9.03 -16.83 2.86
N GLY A 152 8.29 -16.03 3.60
CA GLY A 152 6.94 -16.36 4.09
C GLY A 152 5.89 -16.34 2.97
N SER A 153 4.79 -17.08 3.15
CA SER A 153 3.75 -17.24 2.11
C SER A 153 3.06 -15.92 1.73
N GLU A 154 3.02 -14.95 2.63
CA GLU A 154 2.41 -13.64 2.41
C GLU A 154 3.45 -12.52 2.28
N ALA A 155 4.74 -12.84 2.26
CA ALA A 155 5.80 -11.85 2.18
C ALA A 155 5.72 -11.04 0.88
N PHE A 156 5.93 -9.74 1.01
CA PHE A 156 6.25 -8.92 -0.14
C PHE A 156 7.62 -9.36 -0.68
N GLU A 157 7.76 -9.37 -2.00
CA GLU A 157 9.05 -9.57 -2.64
C GLU A 157 9.98 -8.38 -2.35
N THR A 158 11.29 -8.61 -2.37
CA THR A 158 12.29 -7.58 -2.12
C THR A 158 12.52 -6.70 -3.35
N GLU A 159 11.43 -6.16 -3.86
CA GLU A 159 11.33 -5.40 -5.11
C GLU A 159 10.45 -4.16 -4.91
N TYR A 160 10.35 -3.34 -5.97
CA TYR A 160 9.44 -2.21 -6.00
C TYR A 160 7.99 -2.66 -6.22
N TYR A 161 7.07 -1.95 -5.56
CA TYR A 161 5.63 -2.09 -5.74
C TYR A 161 5.04 -0.75 -6.15
N TRP A 162 4.13 -0.77 -7.13
CA TRP A 162 3.37 0.40 -7.52
C TRP A 162 2.49 0.92 -6.39
N SER A 163 2.51 2.22 -6.17
CA SER A 163 1.38 2.90 -5.55
C SER A 163 0.43 3.42 -6.63
N SER A 164 -0.82 3.70 -6.27
CA SER A 164 -1.77 4.37 -7.16
C SER A 164 -1.53 5.88 -7.31
N THR A 165 -0.48 6.42 -6.66
CA THR A 165 -0.20 7.85 -6.63
C THR A 165 0.65 8.28 -7.81
N GLN A 166 0.08 9.04 -8.75
CA GLN A 166 0.83 9.67 -9.83
C GLN A 166 1.77 10.75 -9.28
N HIS A 167 2.95 10.90 -9.88
CA HIS A 167 3.87 11.98 -9.54
C HIS A 167 3.24 13.36 -9.84
N ALA A 168 3.30 14.28 -8.86
CA ALA A 168 2.55 15.53 -8.91
C ALA A 168 2.92 16.44 -10.10
N SER A 169 4.20 16.47 -10.50
CA SER A 169 4.75 17.40 -11.49
C SER A 169 5.13 16.74 -12.81
N VAL A 170 5.26 15.41 -12.88
CA VAL A 170 5.69 14.69 -14.07
C VAL A 170 4.67 13.61 -14.40
N ALA A 171 3.87 13.87 -15.43
CA ALA A 171 2.73 13.02 -15.79
C ALA A 171 3.11 11.58 -16.14
N GLY A 172 4.33 11.36 -16.67
CA GLY A 172 4.83 10.03 -17.04
C GLY A 172 5.26 9.15 -15.88
N TYR A 173 5.32 9.66 -14.64
CA TYR A 173 5.82 8.92 -13.48
C TYR A 173 4.73 8.64 -12.45
N ALA A 174 4.88 7.49 -11.76
CA ALA A 174 4.10 7.14 -10.57
C ALA A 174 5.01 6.71 -9.42
N TRP A 175 4.53 6.88 -8.19
CA TRP A 175 5.29 6.54 -7.00
C TRP A 175 5.31 5.04 -6.73
N THR A 176 6.44 4.58 -6.19
CA THR A 176 6.69 3.19 -5.81
C THR A 176 7.27 3.11 -4.39
N GLN A 177 7.20 1.92 -3.82
CA GLN A 177 7.83 1.56 -2.54
C GLN A 177 8.68 0.30 -2.74
N ASP A 178 9.97 0.37 -2.41
CA ASP A 178 10.87 -0.77 -2.38
C ASP A 178 10.71 -1.55 -1.07
N PHE A 179 10.33 -2.82 -1.15
CA PHE A 179 10.21 -3.68 0.03
C PHE A 179 11.53 -4.32 0.47
N LEU A 180 12.62 -4.12 -0.27
CA LEU A 180 13.96 -4.47 0.20
C LEU A 180 14.40 -3.59 1.38
N ASN A 181 14.20 -2.27 1.25
CA ASN A 181 14.76 -1.28 2.20
C ASN A 181 13.89 -0.05 2.45
N GLY A 182 12.66 0.00 1.91
CA GLY A 182 11.73 1.11 2.13
C GLY A 182 12.01 2.37 1.32
N ASN A 183 12.85 2.30 0.29
CA ASN A 183 13.08 3.45 -0.56
C ASN A 183 11.78 3.83 -1.30
N GLN A 184 11.36 5.08 -1.17
CA GLN A 184 10.30 5.64 -1.99
C GLN A 184 10.89 6.32 -3.20
N SER A 185 10.53 5.86 -4.39
CA SER A 185 10.98 6.40 -5.67
C SER A 185 9.78 6.58 -6.61
N TYR A 186 10.04 7.05 -7.80
CA TYR A 186 9.05 7.11 -8.88
C TYR A 186 9.68 6.54 -10.14
N TRP A 187 8.86 5.84 -10.93
CA TRP A 187 9.25 5.11 -12.12
C TRP A 187 8.35 5.49 -13.29
N ASP A 188 8.83 5.25 -14.50
CA ASP A 188 8.01 5.41 -15.70
C ASP A 188 6.78 4.51 -15.62
N LYS A 189 5.62 5.05 -15.97
CA LYS A 189 4.33 4.36 -15.82
C LYS A 189 4.20 3.07 -16.63
N TYR A 190 5.06 2.87 -17.63
CA TYR A 190 5.11 1.65 -18.43
C TYR A 190 6.25 0.71 -18.03
N ASP A 191 6.94 0.98 -16.96
CA ASP A 191 7.84 -0.02 -16.37
C ASP A 191 7.02 -1.17 -15.78
N ASP A 192 7.57 -2.37 -15.88
CA ASP A 192 6.97 -3.57 -15.31
C ASP A 192 7.36 -3.68 -13.85
N ILE A 193 6.42 -3.38 -12.95
CA ILE A 193 6.62 -3.37 -11.49
C ILE A 193 5.46 -4.10 -10.82
N ARG A 194 5.72 -4.73 -9.68
CA ARG A 194 4.71 -5.45 -8.89
C ARG A 194 3.63 -4.52 -8.33
N ALA A 195 2.47 -5.08 -8.08
CA ALA A 195 1.41 -4.41 -7.33
C ALA A 195 0.70 -5.39 -6.39
N ARG A 196 0.25 -4.94 -5.23
CA ARG A 196 -0.58 -5.74 -4.33
C ARG A 196 -1.79 -4.94 -3.88
N ALA A 197 -2.96 -5.52 -4.07
CA ALA A 197 -4.22 -4.87 -3.74
C ALA A 197 -4.41 -4.76 -2.22
N VAL A 198 -5.15 -3.72 -1.84
CA VAL A 198 -5.57 -3.47 -0.46
C VAL A 198 -7.06 -3.15 -0.43
N ARG A 199 -7.63 -3.21 0.77
CA ARG A 199 -8.92 -2.61 1.10
C ARG A 199 -8.83 -1.87 2.42
N ARG A 200 -9.79 -1.01 2.74
CA ARG A 200 -9.84 -0.27 4.00
C ARG A 200 -11.17 -0.44 4.71
N LEU A 201 -11.13 -0.59 6.01
CA LEU A 201 -12.29 -0.74 6.87
C LEU A 201 -12.40 0.47 7.81
N PRO A 202 -13.54 1.16 7.90
CA PRO A 202 -13.69 2.29 8.82
C PRO A 202 -13.58 1.81 10.27
N ILE A 203 -12.90 2.61 11.12
CA ILE A 203 -12.68 2.34 12.55
C ILE A 203 -13.02 3.55 13.41
#